data_4abc658255d969b7034fcdaa9b952066
#
_entry.id   4abc658255d969b7034fcdaa9b952066
#
_cell.length_a   1.000
_cell.length_b   1.000
_cell.length_c   1.000
_cell.angle_alpha   90.00
_cell.angle_beta   90.00
_cell.angle_gamma   90.00
#
_symmetry.space_group_name_H-M   'P 1'
#
loop_
_entity.id
_entity.type
_entity.pdbx_description
1 polymer ?
#
loop_
_entity_poly.entity_id
_entity_poly.type
_entity_poly.pdbx_seq_one_letter_code
_entity_poly.pdbx_strand_id
1 'polypeptide(L)'
;MENLDRFYEWSALVLAWLYEKFPTPTSLHHGDLKSSTNPTVAERTMRYTVIFLAEEGFIRYGEFKPPGQFSQVKLSRKGLNMLNRVPNPKKNEATLGELLVKKVRSGAQGPFDELVRFFLQDSDVSND
;
A
#
# COMPACT_ATOMS: atom_id res chain seq x y z
N MET A 1 8.11 14.93 8.05
CA MET A 1 9.15 14.02 8.53
C MET A 1 9.47 13.01 7.44
N GLU A 2 10.72 12.95 7.07
CA GLU A 2 11.14 12.24 5.86
C GLU A 2 10.83 10.74 5.86
N ASN A 3 11.03 10.06 6.99
CA ASN A 3 10.76 8.63 7.07
C ASN A 3 9.28 8.31 6.95
N LEU A 4 8.41 9.17 7.50
CA LEU A 4 6.97 8.98 7.35
C LEU A 4 6.52 9.23 5.92
N ASP A 5 7.11 10.22 5.26
CA ASP A 5 6.78 10.49 3.86
C ASP A 5 7.12 9.30 2.98
N ARG A 6 8.27 8.66 3.23
CA ARG A 6 8.65 7.46 2.50
C ARG A 6 7.72 6.29 2.81
N PHE A 7 7.32 6.16 4.06
CA PHE A 7 6.38 5.12 4.44
C PHE A 7 5.04 5.30 3.72
N TYR A 8 4.54 6.54 3.67
CA TYR A 8 3.28 6.81 2.97
C TYR A 8 3.41 6.52 1.49
N GLU A 9 4.51 6.91 0.88
CA GLU A 9 4.72 6.64 -0.54
C GLU A 9 4.75 5.14 -0.81
N TRP A 10 5.56 4.39 -0.06
CA TRP A 10 5.71 2.96 -0.33
C TRP A 10 4.46 2.19 0.03
N SER A 11 3.74 2.61 1.07
CA SER A 11 2.44 2.00 1.38
C SER A 11 1.47 2.19 0.23
N ALA A 12 1.41 3.39 -0.33
CA ALA A 12 0.52 3.65 -1.46
C ALA A 12 0.89 2.80 -2.66
N LEU A 13 2.19 2.72 -2.97
CA LEU A 13 2.65 1.94 -4.11
C LEU A 13 2.31 0.45 -3.95
N VAL A 14 2.60 -0.10 -2.78
CA VAL A 14 2.34 -1.52 -2.51
C VAL A 14 0.85 -1.82 -2.53
N LEU A 15 0.06 -1.00 -1.84
CA LEU A 15 -1.38 -1.25 -1.76
C LEU A 15 -2.06 -1.10 -3.12
N ALA A 16 -1.66 -0.11 -3.92
CA ALA A 16 -2.23 0.05 -5.26
C ALA A 16 -1.89 -1.15 -6.13
N TRP A 17 -0.65 -1.62 -6.07
CA TRP A 17 -0.21 -2.78 -6.84
C TRP A 17 -1.05 -4.01 -6.48
N LEU A 18 -1.25 -4.26 -5.19
CA LEU A 18 -1.97 -5.44 -4.73
C LEU A 18 -3.47 -5.33 -4.97
N TYR A 19 -4.01 -4.12 -4.93
CA TYR A 19 -5.42 -3.91 -5.20
C TYR A 19 -5.75 -4.26 -6.65
N GLU A 20 -4.88 -3.85 -7.57
CA GLU A 20 -5.08 -4.16 -8.98
C GLU A 20 -4.95 -5.64 -9.29
N LYS A 21 -4.14 -6.37 -8.54
CA LYS A 21 -3.89 -7.78 -8.79
C LYS A 21 -4.78 -8.73 -7.98
N PHE A 22 -5.48 -8.19 -7.00
CA PHE A 22 -6.34 -9.03 -6.17
C PHE A 22 -7.34 -9.82 -7.01
N PRO A 23 -7.60 -11.09 -6.73
CA PRO A 23 -7.09 -11.91 -5.62
C PRO A 23 -5.84 -12.72 -5.98
N THR A 24 -5.23 -12.47 -7.11
CA THR A 24 -4.08 -13.24 -7.57
C THR A 24 -2.83 -12.88 -6.77
N PRO A 25 -2.16 -13.85 -6.14
CA PRO A 25 -0.88 -13.58 -5.46
C PRO A 25 0.16 -13.16 -6.50
N THR A 26 1.05 -12.26 -6.10
CA THR A 26 2.06 -11.74 -6.99
C THR A 26 3.39 -11.66 -6.27
N SER A 27 4.48 -11.74 -7.02
CA SER A 27 5.79 -11.43 -6.44
C SER A 27 5.96 -9.93 -6.42
N LEU A 28 6.78 -9.44 -5.50
CA LEU A 28 6.97 -8.01 -5.31
C LEU A 28 8.43 -7.71 -5.03
N HIS A 29 9.01 -6.87 -5.87
CA HIS A 29 10.37 -6.39 -5.74
C HIS A 29 10.33 -4.86 -5.85
N HIS A 30 11.24 -4.18 -5.15
CA HIS A 30 11.20 -2.71 -5.16
C HIS A 30 11.31 -2.13 -6.56
N GLY A 31 12.00 -2.82 -7.46
CA GLY A 31 12.14 -2.37 -8.84
C GLY A 31 10.86 -2.45 -9.66
N ASP A 32 9.85 -3.18 -9.17
CA ASP A 32 8.56 -3.27 -9.85
C ASP A 32 7.71 -2.03 -9.66
N LEU A 33 8.06 -1.22 -8.66
CA LEU A 33 7.29 -0.05 -8.28
C LEU A 33 8.07 1.20 -8.60
N LYS A 34 7.41 2.16 -9.21
CA LYS A 34 8.07 3.40 -9.63
C LYS A 34 8.10 4.40 -8.48
N SER A 35 9.29 4.66 -7.98
CA SER A 35 9.50 5.60 -6.91
C SER A 35 10.71 6.46 -7.25
N SER A 36 10.72 7.70 -6.75
CA SER A 36 11.87 8.58 -6.89
C SER A 36 12.96 8.29 -5.85
N THR A 37 12.67 7.34 -4.95
CA THR A 37 13.60 7.00 -3.87
C THR A 37 14.85 6.31 -4.43
N ASN A 38 16.01 6.64 -3.86
CA ASN A 38 17.27 5.98 -4.19
C ASN A 38 17.11 4.47 -4.03
N PRO A 39 17.62 3.64 -4.99
CA PRO A 39 17.41 2.20 -4.95
C PRO A 39 17.81 1.51 -3.64
N THR A 40 18.91 1.93 -3.02
CA THR A 40 19.33 1.34 -1.76
C THR A 40 18.32 1.61 -0.65
N VAL A 41 17.84 2.84 -0.59
CA VAL A 41 16.83 3.23 0.40
C VAL A 41 15.48 2.61 0.03
N ALA A 42 15.18 2.52 -1.27
CA ALA A 42 13.92 1.97 -1.74
C ALA A 42 13.74 0.51 -1.31
N GLU A 43 14.77 -0.31 -1.48
CA GLU A 43 14.68 -1.71 -1.10
C GLU A 43 14.36 -1.85 0.40
N ARG A 44 15.10 -1.14 1.22
CA ARG A 44 14.91 -1.23 2.67
C ARG A 44 13.55 -0.69 3.08
N THR A 45 13.15 0.45 2.53
CA THR A 45 11.87 1.05 2.88
C THR A 45 10.71 0.17 2.46
N MET A 46 10.76 -0.39 1.24
CA MET A 46 9.72 -1.29 0.80
C MET A 46 9.66 -2.52 1.69
N ARG A 47 10.81 -3.11 2.00
CA ARG A 47 10.87 -4.33 2.80
C ARG A 47 10.19 -4.14 4.15
N TYR A 48 10.53 -3.08 4.87
CA TYR A 48 9.93 -2.86 6.18
C TYR A 48 8.49 -2.37 6.09
N THR A 49 8.12 -1.69 5.00
CA THR A 49 6.73 -1.33 4.79
C THR A 49 5.88 -2.57 4.58
N VAL A 50 6.34 -3.51 3.75
CA VAL A 50 5.62 -4.77 3.51
C VAL A 50 5.49 -5.56 4.82
N ILE A 51 6.58 -5.65 5.58
CA ILE A 51 6.55 -6.37 6.85
C ILE A 51 5.55 -5.72 7.81
N PHE A 52 5.56 -4.39 7.90
CA PHE A 52 4.61 -3.69 8.75
C PHE A 52 3.17 -3.97 8.34
N LEU A 53 2.87 -3.85 7.05
CA LEU A 53 1.52 -4.08 6.56
C LEU A 53 1.07 -5.52 6.82
N ALA A 54 2.00 -6.47 6.73
CA ALA A 54 1.70 -7.87 7.01
C ALA A 54 1.45 -8.09 8.51
N GLU A 55 2.28 -7.48 9.35
CA GLU A 55 2.10 -7.60 10.79
C GLU A 55 0.78 -7.00 11.26
N GLU A 56 0.34 -5.94 10.58
CA GLU A 56 -0.95 -5.32 10.89
C GLU A 56 -2.13 -6.07 10.29
N GLY A 57 -1.84 -7.13 9.53
CA GLY A 57 -2.89 -7.98 8.99
C GLY A 57 -3.52 -7.50 7.69
N PHE A 58 -2.94 -6.48 7.04
CA PHE A 58 -3.51 -5.94 5.81
C PHE A 58 -3.12 -6.73 4.57
N ILE A 59 -1.95 -7.36 4.60
CA ILE A 59 -1.46 -8.15 3.48
C ILE A 59 -0.89 -9.45 4.00
N ARG A 60 -0.63 -10.38 3.06
CA ARG A 60 0.04 -11.65 3.37
C ARG A 60 1.10 -11.90 2.32
N TYR A 61 2.16 -12.60 2.69
CA TYR A 61 3.14 -13.05 1.71
C TYR A 61 3.66 -14.44 2.10
N GLY A 62 4.19 -15.18 1.10
CA GLY A 62 4.69 -16.52 1.33
C GLY A 62 6.07 -16.52 1.94
N GLU A 63 7.03 -15.89 1.28
CA GLU A 63 8.37 -15.84 1.80
C GLU A 63 9.10 -14.61 1.30
N PHE A 64 10.14 -14.23 2.03
CA PHE A 64 11.02 -13.13 1.65
C PHE A 64 12.38 -13.71 1.27
N LYS A 65 12.87 -13.34 0.08
CA LYS A 65 14.20 -13.72 -0.39
C LYS A 65 15.06 -12.48 -0.50
N PRO A 66 16.14 -12.40 0.27
CA PRO A 66 17.07 -11.27 0.13
C PRO A 66 17.62 -11.24 -1.30
N PRO A 67 17.92 -10.04 -1.84
CA PRO A 67 17.91 -8.76 -1.15
C PRO A 67 16.57 -8.06 -1.05
N GLY A 68 15.56 -8.42 -1.80
CA GLY A 68 14.33 -7.67 -1.69
C GLY A 68 13.16 -8.23 -2.48
N GLN A 69 13.01 -9.54 -2.45
CA GLN A 69 11.96 -10.21 -3.21
C GLN A 69 10.98 -10.88 -2.26
N PHE A 70 9.72 -10.46 -2.32
CA PHE A 70 8.62 -11.14 -1.63
C PHE A 70 7.86 -11.99 -2.64
N SER A 71 7.45 -13.19 -2.22
CA SER A 71 6.66 -14.07 -3.07
C SER A 71 5.26 -14.22 -2.53
N GLN A 72 4.32 -14.48 -3.43
CA GLN A 72 2.92 -14.75 -3.09
C GLN A 72 2.31 -13.66 -2.21
N VAL A 73 2.51 -12.42 -2.61
CA VAL A 73 1.98 -11.27 -1.88
C VAL A 73 0.56 -11.01 -2.34
N LYS A 74 -0.34 -10.79 -1.39
CA LYS A 74 -1.72 -10.42 -1.71
C LYS A 74 -2.35 -9.69 -0.54
N LEU A 75 -3.43 -8.99 -0.82
CA LEU A 75 -4.23 -8.37 0.24
C LEU A 75 -4.91 -9.45 1.06
N SER A 76 -5.02 -9.21 2.36
CA SER A 76 -5.89 -10.00 3.21
C SER A 76 -7.32 -9.49 3.03
N ARG A 77 -8.30 -10.21 3.64
CA ARG A 77 -9.67 -9.70 3.64
C ARG A 77 -9.74 -8.33 4.31
N LYS A 78 -9.02 -8.18 5.41
CA LYS A 78 -8.98 -6.90 6.13
C LYS A 78 -8.45 -5.79 5.23
N GLY A 79 -7.33 -6.04 4.56
CA GLY A 79 -6.76 -5.04 3.67
C GLY A 79 -7.69 -4.68 2.52
N LEU A 80 -8.32 -5.69 1.91
CA LEU A 80 -9.27 -5.43 0.85
C LEU A 80 -10.45 -4.60 1.34
N ASN A 81 -10.99 -4.93 2.51
CA ASN A 81 -12.11 -4.18 3.05
C ASN A 81 -11.74 -2.73 3.34
N MET A 82 -10.53 -2.50 3.83
CA MET A 82 -10.08 -1.14 4.07
C MET A 82 -9.95 -0.35 2.77
N LEU A 83 -9.48 -1.00 1.72
CA LEU A 83 -9.34 -0.34 0.41
C LEU A 83 -10.65 -0.15 -0.33
N ASN A 84 -11.66 -0.91 0.02
CA ASN A 84 -12.99 -0.77 -0.60
C ASN A 84 -13.85 0.32 0.05
N ARG A 85 -13.36 0.95 1.11
CA ARG A 85 -14.10 2.07 1.71
C ARG A 85 -14.07 3.27 0.77
N VAL A 86 -15.11 4.09 0.84
CA VAL A 86 -15.21 5.31 0.05
C VAL A 86 -14.91 6.50 0.95
N PRO A 87 -13.75 7.16 0.75
CA PRO A 87 -13.33 8.23 1.65
C PRO A 87 -14.24 9.46 1.65
N ASN A 88 -14.80 9.79 0.49
CA ASN A 88 -15.62 10.99 0.39
C ASN A 88 -16.85 10.72 -0.47
N PRO A 89 -17.87 10.05 0.10
CA PRO A 89 -19.06 9.67 -0.67
C PRO A 89 -19.86 10.84 -1.21
N LYS A 90 -19.73 12.00 -0.59
CA LYS A 90 -20.44 13.19 -1.07
C LYS A 90 -19.80 13.77 -2.31
N LYS A 91 -18.51 13.57 -2.51
CA LYS A 91 -17.77 14.12 -3.62
C LYS A 91 -17.71 13.17 -4.80
N ASN A 92 -17.43 11.92 -4.53
CA ASN A 92 -17.43 10.87 -5.53
C ASN A 92 -17.53 9.51 -4.84
N GLU A 93 -17.82 8.47 -5.62
CA GLU A 93 -18.02 7.13 -5.08
C GLU A 93 -16.80 6.23 -5.26
N ALA A 94 -15.64 6.81 -5.60
CA ALA A 94 -14.44 6.02 -5.78
C ALA A 94 -13.98 5.43 -4.45
N THR A 95 -13.57 4.18 -4.49
CA THR A 95 -13.01 3.52 -3.30
C THR A 95 -11.60 4.06 -3.06
N LEU A 96 -11.11 3.85 -1.84
CA LEU A 96 -9.75 4.23 -1.51
C LEU A 96 -8.75 3.54 -2.45
N GLY A 97 -8.99 2.24 -2.75
CA GLY A 97 -8.13 1.51 -3.67
C GLY A 97 -8.08 2.13 -5.04
N GLU A 98 -9.24 2.53 -5.56
CA GLU A 98 -9.31 3.19 -6.87
C GLU A 98 -8.57 4.52 -6.86
N LEU A 99 -8.70 5.29 -5.78
CA LEU A 99 -8.00 6.57 -5.67
C LEU A 99 -6.49 6.38 -5.62
N LEU A 100 -6.03 5.36 -4.88
CA LEU A 100 -4.59 5.07 -4.83
C LEU A 100 -4.05 4.64 -6.18
N VAL A 101 -4.76 3.74 -6.87
CA VAL A 101 -4.34 3.29 -8.19
C VAL A 101 -4.26 4.48 -9.16
N LYS A 102 -5.27 5.32 -9.15
CA LYS A 102 -5.30 6.48 -10.03
C LYS A 102 -4.12 7.42 -9.76
N LYS A 103 -3.86 7.69 -8.48
CA LYS A 103 -2.77 8.59 -8.11
C LYS A 103 -1.42 8.02 -8.50
N VAL A 104 -1.20 6.74 -8.24
CA VAL A 104 0.06 6.08 -8.59
C VAL A 104 0.24 6.06 -10.11
N ARG A 105 -0.80 5.72 -10.87
CA ARG A 105 -0.70 5.66 -12.32
C ARG A 105 -0.45 7.02 -12.97
N SER A 106 -0.91 8.08 -12.34
CA SER A 106 -0.71 9.42 -12.87
C SER A 106 0.74 9.90 -12.74
N GLY A 107 1.57 9.14 -12.03
CA GLY A 107 2.96 9.53 -11.79
C GLY A 107 3.12 10.61 -10.75
N ALA A 108 2.07 10.85 -9.96
CA ALA A 108 2.15 11.86 -8.91
C ALA A 108 3.25 11.51 -7.91
N GLN A 109 4.01 12.53 -7.52
CA GLN A 109 5.10 12.35 -6.56
C GLN A 109 4.59 12.37 -5.12
N GLY A 110 3.33 12.49 -4.92
CA GLY A 110 2.72 12.62 -3.62
C GLY A 110 2.06 13.97 -3.51
N PRO A 111 1.62 14.36 -2.31
CA PRO A 111 1.71 13.54 -1.10
C PRO A 111 0.69 12.40 -1.10
N PHE A 112 1.07 11.30 -0.48
CA PHE A 112 0.17 10.15 -0.33
C PHE A 112 -0.37 10.05 1.09
N ASP A 113 0.07 10.93 1.98
CA ASP A 113 -0.21 10.82 3.40
C ASP A 113 -1.70 10.78 3.72
N GLU A 114 -2.49 11.61 3.06
CA GLU A 114 -3.92 11.67 3.34
C GLU A 114 -4.61 10.35 3.06
N LEU A 115 -4.33 9.75 1.91
CA LEU A 115 -4.95 8.49 1.54
C LEU A 115 -4.47 7.33 2.41
N VAL A 116 -3.18 7.28 2.72
CA VAL A 116 -2.65 6.21 3.56
C VAL A 116 -3.12 6.35 5.00
N ARG A 117 -3.22 7.58 5.51
CA ARG A 117 -3.78 7.78 6.84
C ARG A 117 -5.22 7.28 6.91
N PHE A 118 -6.00 7.55 5.87
CA PHE A 118 -7.36 7.04 5.82
C PHE A 118 -7.36 5.51 5.83
N PHE A 119 -6.45 4.90 5.07
CA PHE A 119 -6.33 3.44 5.06
C PHE A 119 -6.02 2.88 6.44
N LEU A 120 -5.11 3.51 7.15
CA LEU A 120 -4.69 3.04 8.47
C LEU A 120 -5.72 3.34 9.56
N GLN A 121 -6.70 4.19 9.27
CA GLN A 121 -7.72 4.54 10.23
C GLN A 121 -8.62 3.35 10.50
N ASP A 122 -8.60 2.88 11.74
CA ASP A 122 -9.37 1.72 12.13
C ASP A 122 -10.86 2.08 12.24
N SER A 123 -11.68 1.47 11.38
CA SER A 123 -13.10 1.74 11.38
C SER A 123 -13.80 1.19 12.63
N ASP A 124 -13.18 0.23 13.31
CA ASP A 124 -13.76 -0.33 14.53
C ASP A 124 -13.79 0.67 15.67
N VAL A 125 -12.83 1.58 15.67
CA VAL A 125 -12.74 2.60 16.71
C VAL A 125 -13.98 3.48 16.72
N SER A 126 -14.50 3.77 15.55
CA SER A 126 -15.64 4.66 15.43
C SER A 126 -16.95 4.04 15.90
N ASN A 127 -16.97 2.75 16.12
CA ASN A 127 -18.16 2.03 16.54
C ASN A 127 -18.34 2.00 18.04
N ASP A 128 -17.38 2.44 18.75
CA ASP A 128 -17.42 2.38 20.22
C ASP A 128 -18.20 3.50 20.85
#